data_ea2f1c293f24be25c1d630dc1f04f132
#
_entry.id   ea2f1c293f24be25c1d630dc1f04f132
#
_cell.length_a   1.000
_cell.length_b   1.000
_cell.length_c   1.000
_cell.angle_alpha   90.00
_cell.angle_beta   90.00
_cell.angle_gamma   90.00
#
_symmetry.space_group_name_H-M   'P 1'
#
loop_
_entity.id
_entity.type
_entity.pdbx_description
1 polymer ?
#
loop_
_entity_poly.entity_id
_entity_poly.type
_entity_poly.pdbx_seq_one_letter_code
_entity_poly.pdbx_strand_id
1 'polypeptide(L)'
;QIRNPRLLKALKIYLTKNNVVMMEHQKVKPISDSNNFISSLQTESGMNLQADFYVVASGAWSSCILNEVEMPKIKPIRGQLIQYPSIKEKLPYILYKNDFYLIQRQDGVVLAGSTNEDVGFDKRITKEARKSLQMKAESIMPILKNYNIENQWSGLRPGSQDNVPMIERHHKYNNVYLNVGHYRYGLTMAPKAARIISDLIIVNG
;
A
#
# COMPACT_ATOMS: atom_id res chain seq x y z
N GLN A 1 10.33 5.48 -13.56
CA GLN A 1 9.07 5.72 -12.81
C GLN A 1 8.04 4.67 -13.16
N ILE A 2 7.26 4.25 -12.18
CA ILE A 2 6.10 3.36 -12.37
C ILE A 2 4.83 4.13 -11.94
N ARG A 3 3.79 4.07 -12.76
CA ARG A 3 2.48 4.63 -12.44
C ARG A 3 1.64 3.55 -11.77
N ASN A 4 1.54 3.58 -10.43
CA ASN A 4 0.89 2.54 -9.63
C ASN A 4 -0.52 2.15 -10.14
N PRO A 5 -1.44 3.07 -10.47
CA PRO A 5 -2.75 2.66 -10.96
C PRO A 5 -2.70 1.90 -12.29
N ARG A 6 -1.74 2.23 -13.18
CA ARG A 6 -1.56 1.50 -14.45
C ARG A 6 -0.97 0.11 -14.22
N LEU A 7 0.01 -0.01 -13.31
CA LEU A 7 0.57 -1.30 -12.92
C LEU A 7 -0.50 -2.22 -12.32
N LEU A 8 -1.29 -1.72 -11.37
CA LEU A 8 -2.37 -2.51 -10.75
C LEU A 8 -3.40 -2.97 -11.78
N LYS A 9 -3.78 -2.09 -12.73
CA LYS A 9 -4.68 -2.46 -13.83
C LYS A 9 -4.07 -3.57 -14.72
N ALA A 10 -2.79 -3.46 -15.05
CA ALA A 10 -2.10 -4.46 -15.86
C ALA A 10 -2.00 -5.81 -15.12
N LEU A 11 -1.67 -5.79 -13.82
CA LEU A 11 -1.64 -6.99 -12.99
C LEU A 11 -3.02 -7.64 -12.89
N LYS A 12 -4.09 -6.86 -12.68
CA LYS A 12 -5.46 -7.39 -12.66
C LYS A 12 -5.81 -8.11 -13.96
N ILE A 13 -5.53 -7.49 -15.11
CA ILE A 13 -5.76 -8.11 -16.42
C ILE A 13 -4.96 -9.40 -16.57
N TYR A 14 -3.69 -9.40 -16.17
CA TYR A 14 -2.81 -10.57 -16.24
C TYR A 14 -3.34 -11.71 -15.37
N LEU A 15 -3.71 -11.44 -14.13
CA LEU A 15 -4.25 -12.43 -13.19
C LEU A 15 -5.56 -13.05 -13.72
N THR A 16 -6.48 -12.21 -14.22
CA THR A 16 -7.74 -12.69 -14.80
C THR A 16 -7.48 -13.61 -16.02
N LYS A 17 -6.52 -13.26 -16.90
CA LYS A 17 -6.14 -14.08 -18.04
C LYS A 17 -5.51 -15.43 -17.64
N ASN A 18 -4.95 -15.52 -16.46
CA ASN A 18 -4.37 -16.75 -15.89
C ASN A 18 -5.31 -17.45 -14.90
N ASN A 19 -6.61 -17.22 -15.01
CA ASN A 19 -7.67 -17.88 -14.24
C ASN A 19 -7.58 -17.67 -12.72
N VAL A 20 -6.92 -16.61 -12.27
CA VAL A 20 -6.92 -16.23 -10.85
C VAL A 20 -8.28 -15.61 -10.51
N VAL A 21 -9.00 -16.21 -9.55
CA VAL A 21 -10.29 -15.70 -9.08
C VAL A 21 -10.08 -14.45 -8.25
N MET A 22 -10.69 -13.35 -8.66
CA MET A 22 -10.65 -12.07 -7.95
C MET A 22 -12.02 -11.75 -7.36
N MET A 23 -12.08 -11.70 -6.04
CA MET A 23 -13.31 -11.43 -5.28
C MET A 23 -13.27 -10.00 -4.74
N GLU A 24 -13.78 -9.05 -5.52
CA GLU A 24 -13.87 -7.64 -5.09
C GLU A 24 -15.02 -7.46 -4.08
N HIS A 25 -14.89 -6.45 -3.20
CA HIS A 25 -15.88 -6.11 -2.18
C HIS A 25 -16.17 -7.22 -1.16
N GLN A 26 -15.26 -8.19 -1.02
CA GLN A 26 -15.35 -9.25 -0.02
C GLN A 26 -14.39 -8.97 1.13
N LYS A 27 -14.91 -8.48 2.23
CA LYS A 27 -14.13 -8.24 3.44
C LYS A 27 -14.09 -9.51 4.28
N VAL A 28 -12.88 -9.95 4.57
CA VAL A 28 -12.62 -11.14 5.42
C VAL A 28 -12.76 -10.73 6.88
N LYS A 29 -13.43 -11.56 7.67
CA LYS A 29 -13.50 -11.41 9.13
C LYS A 29 -12.16 -11.68 9.77
N PRO A 30 -11.90 -11.15 10.99
CA PRO A 30 -10.69 -11.50 11.75
C PRO A 30 -10.56 -13.01 11.91
N ILE A 31 -9.33 -13.49 11.79
CA ILE A 31 -8.99 -14.89 12.02
C ILE A 31 -9.11 -15.16 13.52
N SER A 32 -9.98 -16.10 13.91
CA SER A 32 -10.22 -16.50 15.30
C SER A 32 -10.32 -18.01 15.40
N ASP A 33 -9.23 -18.71 15.13
CA ASP A 33 -9.17 -20.16 15.32
C ASP A 33 -8.29 -20.49 16.54
N SER A 34 -8.75 -21.43 17.36
CA SER A 34 -7.98 -21.93 18.49
C SER A 34 -6.90 -22.93 18.06
N ASN A 35 -7.04 -23.49 16.87
CA ASN A 35 -6.09 -24.43 16.29
C ASN A 35 -4.92 -23.70 15.62
N ASN A 36 -3.86 -24.43 15.37
CA ASN A 36 -2.69 -23.94 14.62
C ASN A 36 -2.83 -24.07 13.11
N PHE A 37 -4.04 -24.36 12.60
CA PHE A 37 -4.34 -24.52 11.18
C PHE A 37 -5.70 -23.90 10.87
N ILE A 38 -5.76 -23.04 9.87
CA ILE A 38 -6.99 -22.39 9.42
C ILE A 38 -7.64 -23.27 8.37
N SER A 39 -8.84 -23.76 8.67
CA SER A 39 -9.63 -24.59 7.77
C SER A 39 -10.40 -23.77 6.73
N SER A 40 -10.86 -22.58 7.11
CA SER A 40 -11.53 -21.64 6.21
C SER A 40 -11.48 -20.21 6.74
N LEU A 41 -11.56 -19.24 5.83
CA LEU A 41 -11.79 -17.84 6.17
C LEU A 41 -13.24 -17.49 5.87
N GLN A 42 -13.87 -16.70 6.74
CA GLN A 42 -15.24 -16.22 6.53
C GLN A 42 -15.22 -14.73 6.10
N THR A 43 -16.01 -14.40 5.09
CA THR A 43 -16.26 -13.01 4.72
C THR A 43 -17.38 -12.40 5.58
N GLU A 44 -17.48 -11.06 5.61
CA GLU A 44 -18.59 -10.36 6.27
C GLU A 44 -19.94 -10.69 5.62
N SER A 45 -19.96 -11.03 4.33
CA SER A 45 -21.16 -11.51 3.60
C SER A 45 -21.57 -12.94 3.93
N GLY A 46 -20.80 -13.66 4.78
CA GLY A 46 -21.09 -15.04 5.19
C GLY A 46 -20.50 -16.11 4.29
N MET A 47 -19.74 -15.77 3.26
CA MET A 47 -19.09 -16.74 2.40
C MET A 47 -17.91 -17.39 3.13
N ASN A 48 -17.77 -18.72 3.00
CA ASN A 48 -16.60 -19.46 3.47
C ASN A 48 -15.62 -19.67 2.33
N LEU A 49 -14.36 -19.31 2.57
CA LEU A 49 -13.25 -19.45 1.64
C LEU A 49 -12.31 -20.54 2.16
N GLN A 50 -12.17 -21.62 1.42
CA GLN A 50 -11.30 -22.74 1.73
C GLN A 50 -10.10 -22.75 0.81
N ALA A 51 -8.91 -22.94 1.36
CA ALA A 51 -7.66 -23.07 0.66
C ALA A 51 -6.64 -23.85 1.50
N ASP A 52 -5.65 -24.43 0.84
CA ASP A 52 -4.55 -25.09 1.54
C ASP A 52 -3.68 -24.09 2.29
N PHE A 53 -3.46 -22.90 1.70
CA PHE A 53 -2.64 -21.82 2.25
C PHE A 53 -3.32 -20.48 2.12
N TYR A 54 -3.06 -19.60 3.09
CA TYR A 54 -3.57 -18.23 3.14
C TYR A 54 -2.42 -17.24 3.20
N VAL A 55 -2.44 -16.20 2.36
CA VAL A 55 -1.46 -15.11 2.40
C VAL A 55 -2.15 -13.82 2.83
N VAL A 56 -1.74 -13.28 3.96
CA VAL A 56 -2.19 -11.96 4.42
C VAL A 56 -1.32 -10.90 3.78
N ALA A 57 -1.91 -10.12 2.87
CA ALA A 57 -1.28 -9.01 2.16
C ALA A 57 -2.17 -7.75 2.20
N SER A 58 -2.91 -7.56 3.30
CA SER A 58 -3.96 -6.55 3.46
C SER A 58 -3.46 -5.15 3.83
N GLY A 59 -2.15 -4.88 3.67
CA GLY A 59 -1.57 -3.57 3.85
C GLY A 59 -1.83 -3.00 5.25
N ALA A 60 -2.35 -1.79 5.34
CA ALA A 60 -2.62 -1.12 6.61
C ALA A 60 -3.68 -1.83 7.49
N TRP A 61 -4.48 -2.72 6.89
CA TRP A 61 -5.53 -3.49 7.60
C TRP A 61 -5.06 -4.87 8.08
N SER A 62 -3.79 -5.19 7.94
CA SER A 62 -3.27 -6.53 8.30
C SER A 62 -3.50 -6.88 9.77
N SER A 63 -3.29 -5.94 10.68
CA SER A 63 -3.58 -6.14 12.11
C SER A 63 -5.07 -6.37 12.41
N CYS A 64 -5.99 -5.88 11.56
CA CYS A 64 -7.42 -6.12 11.72
C CYS A 64 -7.83 -7.55 11.34
N ILE A 65 -7.06 -8.22 10.47
CA ILE A 65 -7.35 -9.60 10.04
C ILE A 65 -6.75 -10.62 10.99
N LEU A 66 -5.58 -10.33 11.56
CA LEU A 66 -4.78 -11.28 12.33
C LEU A 66 -5.02 -11.25 13.84
N ASN A 67 -6.04 -10.56 14.31
CA ASN A 67 -6.36 -10.37 15.73
C ASN A 67 -5.12 -10.05 16.60
N GLU A 68 -4.97 -8.82 17.01
CA GLU A 68 -3.76 -8.11 17.47
C GLU A 68 -2.85 -8.78 18.54
N VAL A 69 -3.26 -9.88 19.14
CA VAL A 69 -2.60 -10.43 20.33
C VAL A 69 -1.24 -11.07 20.04
N GLU A 70 -0.96 -11.41 18.78
CA GLU A 70 0.21 -12.22 18.43
C GLU A 70 1.05 -11.68 17.27
N MET A 71 0.86 -10.42 16.85
CA MET A 71 1.59 -9.85 15.74
C MET A 71 2.17 -8.47 16.04
N PRO A 72 3.34 -8.13 15.48
CA PRO A 72 3.82 -6.76 15.50
C PRO A 72 2.76 -5.84 14.87
N LYS A 73 2.38 -4.77 15.56
CA LYS A 73 1.32 -3.86 15.11
C LYS A 73 1.67 -3.22 13.78
N ILE A 74 0.87 -3.50 12.76
CA ILE A 74 0.89 -2.72 11.52
C ILE A 74 0.02 -1.49 11.73
N LYS A 75 0.64 -0.31 11.68
CA LYS A 75 -0.03 0.97 11.85
C LYS A 75 -0.38 1.59 10.50
N PRO A 76 -1.59 2.12 10.33
CA PRO A 76 -1.94 2.93 9.17
C PRO A 76 -1.27 4.31 9.27
N ILE A 77 -0.34 4.61 8.37
CA ILE A 77 0.32 5.91 8.30
C ILE A 77 -0.20 6.66 7.08
N ARG A 78 -0.94 7.74 7.32
CA ARG A 78 -1.51 8.55 6.24
C ARG A 78 -0.43 9.32 5.50
N GLY A 79 -0.51 9.29 4.17
CA GLY A 79 0.26 10.15 3.29
C GLY A 79 -0.65 10.87 2.32
N GLN A 80 -0.55 12.19 2.28
CA GLN A 80 -1.28 13.03 1.34
C GLN A 80 -0.36 13.51 0.22
N LEU A 81 -0.93 13.65 -0.97
CA LEU A 81 -0.27 14.15 -2.17
C LEU A 81 -1.15 15.20 -2.84
N ILE A 82 -0.49 16.12 -3.54
CA ILE A 82 -1.15 17.07 -4.44
C ILE A 82 -0.69 16.86 -5.88
N GLN A 83 -1.53 17.26 -6.81
CA GLN A 83 -1.27 17.20 -8.24
C GLN A 83 -1.48 18.57 -8.85
N TYR A 84 -0.49 19.03 -9.61
CA TYR A 84 -0.59 20.14 -10.52
C TYR A 84 -0.95 19.66 -11.93
N PRO A 85 -1.50 20.51 -12.80
CA PRO A 85 -1.78 20.17 -14.18
C PRO A 85 -0.53 19.77 -14.96
N SER A 86 -0.72 19.44 -16.22
CA SER A 86 0.39 19.31 -17.15
C SER A 86 1.02 20.68 -17.36
N ILE A 87 2.32 20.77 -17.12
CA ILE A 87 3.12 21.99 -17.29
C ILE A 87 4.11 21.82 -18.44
N LYS A 88 4.51 22.94 -19.07
CA LYS A 88 5.45 22.93 -20.20
C LYS A 88 6.90 22.74 -19.78
N GLU A 89 7.22 23.25 -18.60
CA GLU A 89 8.55 23.18 -18.01
C GLU A 89 8.92 21.72 -17.69
N LYS A 90 10.17 21.38 -17.99
CA LYS A 90 10.65 20.00 -17.83
C LYS A 90 11.32 19.80 -16.49
N LEU A 91 10.88 18.77 -15.78
CA LEU A 91 11.54 18.22 -14.60
C LEU A 91 12.05 16.82 -14.95
N PRO A 92 13.30 16.68 -15.46
CA PRO A 92 13.78 15.40 -15.99
C PRO A 92 14.08 14.36 -14.91
N TYR A 93 14.16 14.78 -13.66
CA TYR A 93 14.50 13.92 -12.52
C TYR A 93 13.40 13.95 -11.45
N ILE A 94 13.34 12.92 -10.62
CA ILE A 94 12.62 12.97 -9.35
C ILE A 94 13.46 13.80 -8.40
N LEU A 95 12.90 14.89 -7.91
CA LEU A 95 13.54 15.67 -6.85
C LEU A 95 13.07 15.13 -5.51
N TYR A 96 14.02 14.84 -4.61
CA TYR A 96 13.74 14.32 -3.28
C TYR A 96 14.54 15.09 -2.24
N LYS A 97 13.84 15.60 -1.22
CA LYS A 97 14.45 16.34 -0.10
C LYS A 97 13.58 16.19 1.15
N ASN A 98 14.18 15.74 2.27
CA ASN A 98 13.51 15.67 3.57
C ASN A 98 12.12 15.01 3.51
N ASP A 99 12.05 13.79 2.97
CA ASP A 99 10.80 13.03 2.79
C ASP A 99 9.76 13.65 1.85
N PHE A 100 10.08 14.75 1.20
CA PHE A 100 9.26 15.38 0.18
C PHE A 100 9.84 15.11 -1.20
N TYR A 101 8.98 14.93 -2.20
CA TYR A 101 9.38 14.71 -3.58
C TYR A 101 8.51 15.48 -4.57
N LEU A 102 9.13 15.83 -5.69
CA LEU A 102 8.45 16.27 -6.91
C LEU A 102 8.71 15.25 -8.02
N ILE A 103 7.67 14.87 -8.71
CA ILE A 103 7.72 13.94 -9.84
C ILE A 103 6.92 14.55 -10.99
N GLN A 104 7.58 14.80 -12.12
CA GLN A 104 6.86 15.09 -13.36
C GLN A 104 6.65 13.79 -14.15
N ARG A 105 5.42 13.54 -14.55
CA ARG A 105 5.06 12.43 -15.43
C ARG A 105 5.37 12.76 -16.89
N GLN A 106 5.36 11.75 -17.75
CA GLN A 106 5.56 11.93 -19.19
C GLN A 106 4.49 12.81 -19.83
N ASP A 107 3.27 12.82 -19.27
CA ASP A 107 2.15 13.67 -19.68
C ASP A 107 2.27 15.13 -19.16
N GLY A 108 3.40 15.48 -18.53
CA GLY A 108 3.67 16.82 -18.01
C GLY A 108 3.07 17.08 -16.61
N VAL A 109 2.18 16.22 -16.13
CA VAL A 109 1.55 16.35 -14.81
C VAL A 109 2.59 16.26 -13.69
N VAL A 110 2.55 17.19 -12.73
CA VAL A 110 3.47 17.20 -11.59
C VAL A 110 2.78 16.73 -10.33
N LEU A 111 3.42 15.78 -9.65
CA LEU A 111 3.01 15.29 -8.32
C LEU A 111 3.95 15.81 -7.26
N ALA A 112 3.40 16.28 -6.17
CA ALA A 112 4.12 16.71 -4.99
C ALA A 112 3.65 15.94 -3.75
N GLY A 113 4.56 15.35 -3.04
CA GLY A 113 4.27 14.53 -1.85
C GLY A 113 5.50 14.19 -1.04
N SER A 114 5.34 13.61 0.08
CA SER A 114 4.05 13.34 0.72
C SER A 114 4.10 13.73 2.19
N THR A 115 2.94 13.81 2.81
CA THR A 115 2.88 13.90 4.28
C THR A 115 3.17 12.54 4.93
N ASN A 116 3.37 12.57 6.24
CA ASN A 116 3.58 11.39 7.08
C ASN A 116 2.86 11.61 8.41
N GLU A 117 1.67 11.00 8.57
CA GLU A 117 0.74 11.34 9.63
C GLU A 117 0.24 10.07 10.33
N ASP A 118 0.48 9.96 11.64
CA ASP A 118 -0.08 8.88 12.48
C ASP A 118 -1.45 9.33 13.01
N VAL A 119 -2.49 9.04 12.23
CA VAL A 119 -3.88 9.45 12.50
C VAL A 119 -4.85 8.26 12.41
N GLY A 120 -4.32 7.05 12.59
CA GLY A 120 -5.12 5.84 12.44
C GLY A 120 -5.65 5.67 11.00
N PHE A 121 -6.84 5.11 10.87
CA PHE A 121 -7.48 4.85 9.57
C PHE A 121 -8.13 6.08 8.93
N ASP A 122 -7.91 7.29 9.45
CA ASP A 122 -8.45 8.52 8.87
C ASP A 122 -7.79 8.84 7.51
N LYS A 123 -8.59 8.75 6.44
CA LYS A 123 -8.17 9.03 5.06
C LYS A 123 -8.58 10.41 4.56
N ARG A 124 -9.13 11.27 5.41
CA ARG A 124 -9.55 12.62 5.00
C ARG A 124 -8.35 13.43 4.54
N ILE A 125 -8.52 14.16 3.45
CA ILE A 125 -7.57 15.18 3.01
C ILE A 125 -7.76 16.45 3.85
N THR A 126 -6.66 17.19 4.08
CA THR A 126 -6.68 18.39 4.93
C THR A 126 -6.16 19.62 4.19
N LYS A 127 -6.68 20.79 4.54
CA LYS A 127 -6.23 22.07 3.98
C LYS A 127 -4.79 22.40 4.41
N GLU A 128 -4.43 22.02 5.62
CA GLU A 128 -3.08 22.21 6.20
C GLU A 128 -2.04 21.43 5.41
N ALA A 129 -2.32 20.15 5.12
CA ALA A 129 -1.47 19.30 4.29
C ALA A 129 -1.33 19.88 2.87
N ARG A 130 -2.45 20.31 2.26
CA ARG A 130 -2.44 20.95 0.94
C ARG A 130 -1.51 22.16 0.92
N LYS A 131 -1.68 23.08 1.89
CA LYS A 131 -0.86 24.30 2.00
C LYS A 131 0.62 23.97 2.23
N SER A 132 0.91 23.04 3.13
CA SER A 132 2.30 22.62 3.41
C SER A 132 2.98 22.00 2.18
N LEU A 133 2.29 21.09 1.48
CA LEU A 133 2.80 20.46 0.26
C LEU A 133 3.00 21.47 -0.86
N GLN A 134 2.07 22.41 -1.01
CA GLN A 134 2.17 23.50 -1.98
C GLN A 134 3.41 24.38 -1.73
N MET A 135 3.59 24.86 -0.50
CA MET A 135 4.73 25.67 -0.13
C MET A 135 6.07 24.96 -0.40
N LYS A 136 6.17 23.68 -0.06
CA LYS A 136 7.36 22.87 -0.35
C LYS A 136 7.59 22.71 -1.85
N ALA A 137 6.54 22.43 -2.63
CA ALA A 137 6.63 22.29 -4.07
C ALA A 137 7.12 23.59 -4.73
N GLU A 138 6.51 24.70 -4.38
CA GLU A 138 6.86 26.04 -4.90
C GLU A 138 8.25 26.50 -4.48
N SER A 139 8.74 26.07 -3.31
CA SER A 139 10.13 26.37 -2.87
C SER A 139 11.19 25.65 -3.69
N ILE A 140 10.87 24.46 -4.22
CA ILE A 140 11.77 23.64 -5.05
C ILE A 140 11.63 24.01 -6.53
N MET A 141 10.41 24.27 -6.97
CA MET A 141 10.08 24.61 -8.37
C MET A 141 9.18 25.86 -8.38
N PRO A 142 9.76 27.07 -8.34
CA PRO A 142 9.01 28.30 -8.17
C PRO A 142 7.95 28.59 -9.24
N ILE A 143 8.10 28.05 -10.45
CA ILE A 143 7.13 28.19 -11.53
C ILE A 143 5.75 27.62 -11.18
N LEU A 144 5.68 26.67 -10.24
CA LEU A 144 4.44 26.07 -9.77
C LEU A 144 3.48 27.07 -9.10
N LYS A 145 3.98 28.25 -8.69
CA LYS A 145 3.14 29.37 -8.22
C LYS A 145 2.12 29.84 -9.27
N ASN A 146 2.43 29.64 -10.56
CA ASN A 146 1.57 30.03 -11.66
C ASN A 146 0.50 28.99 -12.01
N TYR A 147 0.48 27.87 -11.29
CA TYR A 147 -0.42 26.75 -11.57
C TYR A 147 -1.30 26.44 -10.36
N ASN A 148 -2.57 26.21 -10.60
CA ASN A 148 -3.49 25.76 -9.55
C ASN A 148 -3.33 24.26 -9.28
N ILE A 149 -3.46 23.86 -8.02
CA ILE A 149 -3.53 22.45 -7.64
C ILE A 149 -4.87 21.88 -8.12
N GLU A 150 -4.83 20.87 -8.98
CA GLU A 150 -6.02 20.22 -9.53
C GLU A 150 -6.60 19.15 -8.61
N ASN A 151 -5.73 18.34 -7.99
CA ASN A 151 -6.16 17.23 -7.17
C ASN A 151 -5.36 17.11 -5.86
N GLN A 152 -6.02 16.54 -4.86
CA GLN A 152 -5.41 16.09 -3.62
C GLN A 152 -6.02 14.75 -3.23
N TRP A 153 -5.20 13.83 -2.77
CA TRP A 153 -5.69 12.55 -2.24
C TRP A 153 -4.80 12.06 -1.11
N SER A 154 -5.28 11.03 -0.41
CA SER A 154 -4.54 10.38 0.67
C SER A 154 -4.52 8.87 0.46
N GLY A 155 -3.55 8.23 1.11
CA GLY A 155 -3.44 6.78 1.23
C GLY A 155 -2.88 6.39 2.60
N LEU A 156 -3.11 5.14 2.99
CA LEU A 156 -2.58 4.59 4.23
C LEU A 156 -1.43 3.63 3.91
N ARG A 157 -0.26 3.92 4.45
CA ARG A 157 0.90 3.03 4.37
C ARG A 157 0.87 2.05 5.52
N PRO A 158 1.22 0.78 5.31
CA PRO A 158 1.36 -0.21 6.37
C PRO A 158 2.69 -0.02 7.11
N GLY A 159 2.72 0.81 8.15
CA GLY A 159 3.90 1.00 9.00
C GLY A 159 4.08 -0.16 9.96
N SER A 160 5.21 -0.84 9.94
CA SER A 160 5.67 -1.75 10.99
C SER A 160 6.43 -0.99 12.08
N GLN A 161 6.73 -1.63 13.20
CA GLN A 161 7.37 -0.97 14.34
C GLN A 161 8.73 -0.35 13.98
N ASP A 162 9.51 -1.07 13.16
CA ASP A 162 10.86 -0.73 12.72
C ASP A 162 10.94 -0.40 11.22
N ASN A 163 9.79 -0.35 10.53
CA ASN A 163 9.65 -0.23 9.07
C ASN A 163 10.27 -1.40 8.28
N VAL A 164 10.52 -2.54 8.93
CA VAL A 164 10.91 -3.78 8.28
C VAL A 164 9.66 -4.59 7.95
N PRO A 165 9.48 -5.05 6.70
CA PRO A 165 8.33 -5.87 6.34
C PRO A 165 8.46 -7.28 6.91
N MET A 166 7.33 -7.88 7.25
CA MET A 166 7.23 -9.29 7.59
C MET A 166 6.84 -10.09 6.35
N ILE A 167 7.76 -10.95 5.91
CA ILE A 167 7.61 -11.81 4.74
C ILE A 167 7.96 -13.22 5.20
N GLU A 168 7.01 -13.90 5.85
CA GLU A 168 7.28 -15.12 6.60
C GLU A 168 6.01 -15.96 6.80
N ARG A 169 6.15 -17.19 7.30
CA ARG A 169 5.03 -17.98 7.81
C ARG A 169 4.59 -17.42 9.16
N HIS A 170 3.30 -17.38 9.42
CA HIS A 170 2.75 -16.95 10.71
C HIS A 170 3.23 -17.91 11.83
N HIS A 171 3.64 -17.37 12.98
CA HIS A 171 4.21 -18.17 14.07
C HIS A 171 3.23 -19.16 14.70
N LYS A 172 1.93 -18.86 14.72
CA LYS A 172 0.89 -19.71 15.27
C LYS A 172 0.23 -20.60 14.21
N TYR A 173 -0.12 -20.05 13.06
CA TYR A 173 -0.87 -20.77 12.03
C TYR A 173 0.04 -21.35 10.96
N ASN A 174 0.05 -22.69 10.85
CA ASN A 174 0.97 -23.41 9.96
C ASN A 174 0.72 -23.15 8.46
N ASN A 175 -0.50 -22.78 8.08
CA ASN A 175 -0.89 -22.53 6.70
C ASN A 175 -1.18 -21.04 6.40
N VAL A 176 -0.75 -20.12 7.26
CA VAL A 176 -0.88 -18.68 7.04
C VAL A 176 0.50 -18.06 6.83
N TYR A 177 0.62 -17.25 5.80
CA TYR A 177 1.82 -16.50 5.45
C TYR A 177 1.55 -15.00 5.48
N LEU A 178 2.57 -14.24 5.83
CA LEU A 178 2.51 -12.80 5.99
C LEU A 178 3.33 -12.12 4.89
N ASN A 179 2.75 -11.14 4.25
CA ASN A 179 3.43 -10.25 3.32
C ASN A 179 2.97 -8.80 3.60
N VAL A 180 3.43 -8.24 4.71
CA VAL A 180 2.88 -7.03 5.33
C VAL A 180 3.97 -6.08 5.83
N GLY A 181 3.60 -4.85 6.18
CA GLY A 181 4.52 -3.92 6.85
C GLY A 181 5.52 -3.20 5.94
N HIS A 182 5.32 -3.19 4.63
CA HIS A 182 6.28 -2.62 3.66
C HIS A 182 6.43 -1.10 3.69
N TYR A 183 5.60 -0.40 4.44
CA TYR A 183 5.62 1.05 4.60
C TYR A 183 5.69 1.80 3.25
N ARG A 184 6.84 2.47 2.98
CA ARG A 184 7.06 3.27 1.75
C ARG A 184 7.61 2.44 0.59
N TYR A 185 8.11 1.24 0.85
CA TYR A 185 8.89 0.45 -0.10
C TYR A 185 8.10 -0.68 -0.75
N GLY A 186 6.80 -0.77 -0.48
CA GLY A 186 5.96 -1.86 -0.96
C GLY A 186 6.05 -2.11 -2.46
N LEU A 187 6.04 -1.04 -3.27
CA LEU A 187 6.14 -1.19 -4.73
C LEU A 187 7.50 -1.74 -5.18
N THR A 188 8.60 -1.20 -4.64
CA THR A 188 9.96 -1.60 -5.03
C THR A 188 10.31 -3.00 -4.54
N MET A 189 9.77 -3.40 -3.40
CA MET A 189 10.01 -4.72 -2.81
C MET A 189 9.05 -5.79 -3.33
N ALA A 190 7.91 -5.43 -3.93
CA ALA A 190 6.84 -6.35 -4.30
C ALA A 190 7.31 -7.59 -5.08
N PRO A 191 8.19 -7.50 -6.12
CA PRO A 191 8.63 -8.68 -6.86
C PRO A 191 9.41 -9.68 -5.99
N LYS A 192 10.32 -9.16 -5.15
CA LYS A 192 11.13 -10.02 -4.26
C LYS A 192 10.29 -10.59 -3.12
N ALA A 193 9.42 -9.78 -2.52
CA ALA A 193 8.52 -10.21 -1.46
C ALA A 193 7.57 -11.32 -1.94
N ALA A 194 6.96 -11.14 -3.12
CA ALA A 194 6.11 -12.16 -3.73
C ALA A 194 6.86 -13.48 -3.97
N ARG A 195 8.10 -13.39 -4.46
CA ARG A 195 8.93 -14.58 -4.68
C ARG A 195 9.25 -15.30 -3.36
N ILE A 196 9.64 -14.58 -2.31
CA ILE A 196 9.93 -15.19 -1.00
C ILE A 196 8.70 -15.93 -0.48
N ILE A 197 7.50 -15.34 -0.53
CA ILE A 197 6.27 -16.01 -0.09
C ILE A 197 5.98 -17.25 -0.94
N SER A 198 6.14 -17.16 -2.26
CA SER A 198 5.94 -18.30 -3.15
C SER A 198 6.91 -19.45 -2.82
N ASP A 199 8.20 -19.14 -2.64
CA ASP A 199 9.23 -20.13 -2.29
C ASP A 199 8.91 -20.78 -0.91
N LEU A 200 8.47 -19.99 0.07
CA LEU A 200 8.07 -20.51 1.40
C LEU A 200 6.87 -21.45 1.34
N ILE A 201 5.88 -21.15 0.50
CA ILE A 201 4.70 -22.02 0.31
C ILE A 201 5.09 -23.33 -0.39
N ILE A 202 5.92 -23.26 -1.44
CA ILE A 202 6.34 -24.44 -2.21
C ILE A 202 7.20 -25.40 -1.36
N VAL A 203 8.06 -24.86 -0.50
CA VAL A 203 8.96 -25.68 0.34
C VAL A 203 8.22 -26.32 1.52
N ASN A 204 7.15 -25.70 2.04
CA ASN A 204 6.41 -26.18 3.21
C ASN A 204 5.04 -26.82 2.88
N GLY A 205 4.66 -26.85 1.63
CA GLY A 205 3.47 -27.52 1.09
C GLY A 205 3.85 -28.80 0.37
#